data_537536231c968469499e117707946c7e
#
_entry.id   537536231c968469499e117707946c7e
#
_cell.length_a   1.000
_cell.length_b   1.000
_cell.length_c   1.000
_cell.angle_alpha   90.00
_cell.angle_beta   90.00
_cell.angle_gamma   90.00
#
_symmetry.space_group_name_H-M   'P 1'
#
loop_
_entity.id
_entity.type
_entity.pdbx_description
1 polymer ?
#
loop_
_entity_poly.entity_id
_entity_poly.type
_entity_poly.pdbx_seq_one_letter_code
_entity_poly.pdbx_strand_id
1 'polypeptide(L)'
;MKAKYLLTAAFSLALLSSCSDFLDVQPEGSPTTSQYFKNDNQAIEAIDALYAPIHQEGLFGREIFWEQGAACDVVWGRTRGYSDLATFRYTGDESPLRTTYNNFTQVTSRANWVIAKLLEKQAGTALTAVETRSLGEAYFMRAFSHFYIAYRYGTDKQGVPFTRYEDYP
;
A
#
# COMPACT_ATOMS: atom_id res chain seq x y z
N MET A 1 19.07 -57.13 -22.43
CA MET A 1 18.02 -56.58 -21.54
C MET A 1 18.37 -55.22 -20.94
N LYS A 2 19.61 -54.94 -20.55
CA LYS A 2 20.03 -53.67 -19.89
C LYS A 2 19.88 -52.40 -20.74
N ALA A 3 20.07 -52.49 -22.05
CA ALA A 3 19.99 -51.35 -22.98
C ALA A 3 18.54 -50.79 -23.11
N LYS A 4 17.53 -51.62 -23.03
CA LYS A 4 16.12 -51.17 -23.11
C LYS A 4 15.71 -50.31 -21.88
N TYR A 5 16.21 -50.65 -20.70
CA TYR A 5 15.95 -49.88 -19.47
C TYR A 5 16.73 -48.57 -19.45
N LEU A 6 17.89 -48.49 -20.05
CA LEU A 6 18.67 -47.27 -20.21
C LEU A 6 17.97 -46.27 -21.15
N LEU A 7 17.39 -46.75 -22.24
CA LEU A 7 16.64 -45.93 -23.19
C LEU A 7 15.34 -45.39 -22.58
N THR A 8 14.61 -46.21 -21.82
CA THR A 8 13.41 -45.73 -21.11
C THR A 8 13.74 -44.74 -19.99
N ALA A 9 14.81 -44.94 -19.25
CA ALA A 9 15.25 -43.99 -18.22
C ALA A 9 15.71 -42.66 -18.82
N ALA A 10 16.43 -42.68 -19.94
CA ALA A 10 16.85 -41.45 -20.65
C ALA A 10 15.63 -40.67 -21.22
N PHE A 11 14.64 -41.40 -21.75
CA PHE A 11 13.40 -40.78 -22.26
C PHE A 11 12.54 -40.17 -21.14
N SER A 12 12.45 -40.81 -19.97
CA SER A 12 11.75 -40.26 -18.82
C SER A 12 12.45 -39.02 -18.24
N LEU A 13 13.79 -38.98 -18.25
CA LEU A 13 14.53 -37.78 -17.81
C LEU A 13 14.32 -36.59 -18.78
N ALA A 14 14.20 -36.85 -20.07
CA ALA A 14 13.94 -35.81 -21.06
C ALA A 14 12.53 -35.18 -20.95
N LEU A 15 11.57 -35.94 -20.43
CA LEU A 15 10.21 -35.43 -20.17
C LEU A 15 10.09 -34.56 -18.88
N LEU A 16 11.12 -34.59 -18.03
CA LEU A 16 11.16 -33.78 -16.81
C LEU A 16 11.77 -32.38 -17.03
N SER A 17 12.32 -32.11 -18.22
CA SER A 17 12.67 -30.74 -18.61
C SER A 17 11.40 -29.97 -18.99
N SER A 18 10.57 -29.69 -17.98
CA SER A 18 9.41 -28.81 -18.09
C SER A 18 9.93 -27.41 -18.47
N CYS A 19 9.43 -26.85 -19.58
CA CYS A 19 9.71 -25.47 -19.94
C CYS A 19 9.14 -24.56 -18.88
N SER A 20 9.96 -24.06 -17.96
CA SER A 20 9.58 -23.07 -16.93
C SER A 20 9.01 -21.81 -17.58
N ASP A 21 9.53 -21.43 -18.75
CA ASP A 21 9.13 -20.24 -19.50
C ASP A 21 7.69 -20.30 -20.04
N PHE A 22 7.14 -21.50 -20.25
CA PHE A 22 5.75 -21.64 -20.72
C PHE A 22 4.71 -21.27 -19.64
N LEU A 23 5.08 -21.41 -18.37
CA LEU A 23 4.19 -21.10 -17.25
C LEU A 23 4.41 -19.67 -16.71
N ASP A 24 5.48 -19.01 -17.11
CA ASP A 24 5.80 -17.63 -16.72
C ASP A 24 5.14 -16.63 -17.68
N VAL A 25 3.80 -16.70 -17.70
CA VAL A 25 2.98 -15.78 -18.50
C VAL A 25 2.88 -14.45 -17.76
N GLN A 26 3.53 -13.43 -18.29
CA GLN A 26 3.35 -12.06 -17.78
C GLN A 26 1.90 -11.62 -18.03
N PRO A 27 1.20 -11.05 -17.03
CA PRO A 27 -0.16 -10.56 -17.21
C PRO A 27 -0.20 -9.50 -18.32
N GLU A 28 -0.96 -9.76 -19.37
CA GLU A 28 -1.22 -8.76 -20.40
C GLU A 28 -2.18 -7.69 -19.83
N GLY A 29 -1.83 -6.42 -19.98
CA GLY A 29 -2.67 -5.28 -19.61
C GLY A 29 -2.47 -4.71 -18.20
N SER A 30 -1.62 -5.32 -17.36
CA SER A 30 -1.22 -4.73 -16.08
C SER A 30 0.29 -4.84 -15.91
N PRO A 31 1.00 -3.71 -15.71
CA PRO A 31 2.44 -3.77 -15.46
C PRO A 31 2.71 -4.51 -14.15
N THR A 32 3.64 -5.45 -14.17
CA THR A 32 4.15 -6.08 -12.95
C THR A 32 5.02 -5.11 -12.16
N THR A 33 5.21 -5.35 -10.87
CA THR A 33 6.05 -4.51 -10.00
C THR A 33 7.48 -4.32 -10.55
N SER A 34 8.02 -5.32 -11.25
CA SER A 34 9.35 -5.25 -11.89
C SER A 34 9.36 -4.40 -13.19
N GLN A 35 8.19 -4.09 -13.73
CA GLN A 35 8.03 -3.31 -14.96
C GLN A 35 7.61 -1.86 -14.70
N TYR A 36 7.38 -1.48 -13.45
CA TYR A 36 7.00 -0.13 -13.08
C TYR A 36 8.21 0.82 -13.05
N PHE A 37 7.97 2.10 -13.18
CA PHE A 37 8.99 3.17 -13.23
C PHE A 37 9.95 3.11 -14.43
N LYS A 38 9.48 2.61 -15.59
CA LYS A 38 10.23 2.67 -16.85
C LYS A 38 10.22 4.04 -17.51
N ASN A 39 9.23 4.87 -17.18
CA ASN A 39 9.05 6.23 -17.71
C ASN A 39 8.40 7.15 -16.67
N ASP A 40 8.47 8.44 -16.93
CA ASP A 40 7.95 9.49 -16.04
C ASP A 40 6.44 9.39 -15.79
N ASN A 41 5.65 8.95 -16.77
CA ASN A 41 4.21 8.80 -16.60
C ASN A 41 3.87 7.78 -15.52
N GLN A 42 4.59 6.66 -15.46
CA GLN A 42 4.40 5.65 -14.41
C GLN A 42 4.75 6.18 -13.02
N ALA A 43 5.73 7.09 -12.91
CA ALA A 43 6.03 7.75 -11.65
C ALA A 43 4.88 8.68 -11.22
N ILE A 44 4.29 9.42 -12.17
CA ILE A 44 3.11 10.26 -11.92
C ILE A 44 1.91 9.41 -11.49
N GLU A 45 1.58 8.35 -12.24
CA GLU A 45 0.47 7.44 -11.92
C GLU A 45 0.63 6.81 -10.53
N ALA A 46 1.85 6.45 -10.14
CA ALA A 46 2.13 5.91 -8.82
C ALA A 46 1.84 6.93 -7.71
N ILE A 47 2.15 8.21 -7.94
CA ILE A 47 1.84 9.28 -7.00
C ILE A 47 0.34 9.57 -6.98
N ASP A 48 -0.33 9.63 -8.11
CA ASP A 48 -1.79 9.80 -8.16
C ASP A 48 -2.51 8.70 -7.35
N ALA A 49 -1.99 7.48 -7.39
CA ALA A 49 -2.50 6.38 -6.58
C ALA A 49 -2.32 6.59 -5.06
N LEU A 50 -1.40 7.44 -4.60
CA LEU A 50 -1.27 7.83 -3.18
C LEU A 50 -2.35 8.83 -2.76
N TYR A 51 -2.74 9.73 -3.66
CA TYR A 51 -3.77 10.71 -3.40
C TYR A 51 -5.19 10.14 -3.49
N ALA A 52 -5.40 9.07 -4.26
CA ALA A 52 -6.72 8.48 -4.47
C ALA A 52 -7.46 8.14 -3.15
N PRO A 53 -6.86 7.48 -2.13
CA PRO A 53 -7.55 7.22 -0.86
C PRO A 53 -7.89 8.48 -0.07
N ILE A 54 -7.15 9.57 -0.26
CA ILE A 54 -7.33 10.82 0.49
C ILE A 54 -8.71 11.44 0.20
N HIS A 55 -9.19 11.35 -1.05
CA HIS A 55 -10.48 11.90 -1.48
C HIS A 55 -11.66 10.97 -1.22
N GLN A 56 -11.40 9.71 -0.85
CA GLN A 56 -12.47 8.74 -0.60
C GLN A 56 -13.21 9.03 0.69
N GLU A 57 -14.43 8.49 0.79
CA GLU A 57 -15.27 8.61 1.98
C GLU A 57 -14.58 8.14 3.26
N GLY A 58 -13.68 7.17 3.14
CA GLY A 58 -12.92 6.64 4.29
C GLY A 58 -11.89 7.59 4.89
N LEU A 59 -11.61 8.73 4.25
CA LEU A 59 -10.73 9.79 4.79
C LEU A 59 -11.42 11.17 4.67
N PHE A 60 -10.82 12.10 3.91
CA PHE A 60 -11.29 13.49 3.84
C PHE A 60 -12.56 13.67 2.99
N GLY A 61 -13.02 12.64 2.26
CA GLY A 61 -14.32 12.67 1.62
C GLY A 61 -15.49 12.64 2.61
N ARG A 62 -15.32 12.06 3.79
CA ARG A 62 -16.36 11.98 4.82
C ARG A 62 -15.85 11.70 6.24
N GLU A 63 -15.18 10.56 6.45
CA GLU A 63 -14.97 10.01 7.81
C GLU A 63 -14.24 10.97 8.75
N ILE A 64 -13.20 11.65 8.29
CA ILE A 64 -12.43 12.60 9.12
C ILE A 64 -13.33 13.69 9.71
N PHE A 65 -14.23 14.25 8.89
CA PHE A 65 -15.14 15.32 9.33
C PHE A 65 -16.24 14.79 10.24
N TRP A 66 -16.77 13.60 9.93
CA TRP A 66 -17.85 13.01 10.71
C TRP A 66 -17.37 12.51 12.07
N GLU A 67 -16.20 11.91 12.16
CA GLU A 67 -15.61 11.49 13.42
C GLU A 67 -15.33 12.70 14.33
N GLN A 68 -14.76 13.76 13.78
CA GLN A 68 -14.51 15.00 14.54
C GLN A 68 -15.81 15.68 14.95
N GLY A 69 -16.79 15.73 14.04
CA GLY A 69 -18.09 16.31 14.32
C GLY A 69 -18.87 15.51 15.37
N ALA A 70 -18.86 14.18 15.29
CA ALA A 70 -19.54 13.32 16.25
C ALA A 70 -18.95 13.41 17.67
N ALA A 71 -17.67 13.71 17.79
CA ALA A 71 -17.00 13.86 19.09
C ALA A 71 -17.21 15.24 19.74
N CYS A 72 -18.00 16.12 19.13
CA CYS A 72 -18.35 17.43 19.69
C CYS A 72 -19.83 17.49 20.15
N ASP A 73 -20.18 18.50 20.92
CA ASP A 73 -21.51 18.68 21.51
C ASP A 73 -22.54 19.31 20.56
N VAL A 74 -22.12 19.74 19.37
CA VAL A 74 -22.98 20.41 18.38
C VAL A 74 -23.54 19.49 17.29
N VAL A 75 -23.04 18.25 17.20
CA VAL A 75 -23.49 17.28 16.21
C VAL A 75 -23.86 15.97 16.88
N TRP A 76 -25.02 15.42 16.50
CA TRP A 76 -25.48 14.13 16.96
C TRP A 76 -25.50 13.09 15.84
N GLY A 77 -24.71 12.05 15.99
CA GLY A 77 -24.70 10.91 15.06
C GLY A 77 -25.78 9.89 15.41
N ARG A 78 -26.71 9.62 14.48
CA ARG A 78 -27.77 8.61 14.68
C ARG A 78 -27.32 7.19 14.35
N THR A 79 -26.29 7.05 13.57
CA THR A 79 -25.81 5.75 13.09
C THR A 79 -24.87 5.15 14.14
N ARG A 80 -24.96 3.84 14.32
CA ARG A 80 -24.04 3.09 15.17
C ARG A 80 -22.58 3.40 14.80
N GLY A 81 -21.74 3.55 15.78
CA GLY A 81 -20.35 4.00 15.63
C GLY A 81 -20.22 5.51 15.83
N TYR A 82 -21.00 6.35 15.15
CA TYR A 82 -21.00 7.80 15.40
C TYR A 82 -21.75 8.17 16.68
N SER A 83 -22.83 7.47 17.01
CA SER A 83 -23.51 7.65 18.30
C SER A 83 -22.61 7.25 19.47
N ASP A 84 -21.80 6.22 19.29
CA ASP A 84 -20.87 5.77 20.30
C ASP A 84 -19.69 6.75 20.46
N LEU A 85 -19.21 7.36 19.37
CA LEU A 85 -18.26 8.47 19.40
C LEU A 85 -18.84 9.69 20.13
N ALA A 86 -20.07 10.08 19.81
CA ALA A 86 -20.74 11.23 20.43
C ALA A 86 -20.95 11.06 21.95
N THR A 87 -21.11 9.83 22.41
CA THR A 87 -21.31 9.51 23.84
C THR A 87 -20.03 9.06 24.54
N PHE A 88 -18.89 9.06 23.84
CA PHE A 88 -17.60 8.57 24.34
C PHE A 88 -17.65 7.13 24.88
N ARG A 89 -18.53 6.29 24.30
CA ARG A 89 -18.72 4.88 24.67
C ARG A 89 -18.18 3.94 23.59
N TYR A 90 -17.09 4.32 22.96
CA TYR A 90 -16.48 3.55 21.89
C TYR A 90 -15.28 2.72 22.37
N THR A 91 -15.05 1.65 21.67
CA THR A 91 -13.82 0.85 21.70
C THR A 91 -12.99 1.20 20.45
N GLY A 92 -11.87 0.61 20.20
CA GLY A 92 -11.12 0.86 18.97
C GLY A 92 -11.70 0.16 17.72
N ASP A 93 -12.82 -0.55 17.84
CA ASP A 93 -13.37 -1.41 16.77
C ASP A 93 -14.56 -0.80 16.02
N GLU A 94 -14.93 0.44 16.31
CA GLU A 94 -15.98 1.15 15.58
C GLU A 94 -15.59 1.32 14.11
N SER A 95 -16.59 1.06 13.23
CA SER A 95 -16.39 1.09 11.78
C SER A 95 -15.74 2.38 11.27
N PRO A 96 -16.14 3.59 11.69
CA PRO A 96 -15.50 4.82 11.27
C PRO A 96 -14.01 4.85 11.60
N LEU A 97 -13.64 4.58 12.86
CA LEU A 97 -12.24 4.60 13.31
C LEU A 97 -11.39 3.59 12.55
N ARG A 98 -11.88 2.36 12.40
CA ARG A 98 -11.18 1.31 11.65
C ARG A 98 -11.01 1.68 10.18
N THR A 99 -12.03 2.26 9.55
CA THR A 99 -11.99 2.67 8.15
C THR A 99 -10.91 3.74 7.93
N THR A 100 -10.89 4.75 8.76
CA THR A 100 -9.88 5.82 8.71
C THR A 100 -8.46 5.28 8.91
N TYR A 101 -8.25 4.42 9.91
CA TYR A 101 -6.95 3.78 10.17
C TYR A 101 -6.47 2.97 8.96
N ASN A 102 -7.34 2.12 8.40
CA ASN A 102 -6.99 1.26 7.27
C ASN A 102 -6.65 2.08 6.01
N ASN A 103 -7.38 3.16 5.76
CA ASN A 103 -7.11 4.00 4.58
C ASN A 103 -5.78 4.76 4.73
N PHE A 104 -5.45 5.31 5.89
CA PHE A 104 -4.13 5.91 6.10
C PHE A 104 -3.00 4.88 6.02
N THR A 105 -3.20 3.68 6.56
CA THR A 105 -2.23 2.59 6.43
C THR A 105 -2.04 2.19 4.97
N GLN A 106 -3.09 2.20 4.15
CA GLN A 106 -2.99 1.95 2.71
C GLN A 106 -2.14 3.02 2.01
N VAL A 107 -2.32 4.31 2.34
CA VAL A 107 -1.46 5.39 1.80
C VAL A 107 0.00 5.16 2.20
N THR A 108 0.25 4.84 3.46
CA THR A 108 1.61 4.54 3.95
C THR A 108 2.25 3.37 3.20
N SER A 109 1.51 2.27 3.02
CA SER A 109 2.01 1.08 2.32
C SER A 109 2.34 1.38 0.85
N ARG A 110 1.47 2.11 0.16
CA ARG A 110 1.73 2.56 -1.22
C ARG A 110 2.94 3.50 -1.30
N ALA A 111 3.05 4.44 -0.36
CA ALA A 111 4.20 5.35 -0.31
C ALA A 111 5.51 4.59 -0.07
N ASN A 112 5.52 3.61 0.84
CA ASN A 112 6.68 2.76 1.07
C ASN A 112 7.10 2.03 -0.20
N TRP A 113 6.15 1.48 -0.95
CA TRP A 113 6.43 0.82 -2.22
C TRP A 113 7.05 1.77 -3.25
N VAL A 114 6.49 2.97 -3.44
CA VAL A 114 7.05 3.99 -4.36
C VAL A 114 8.47 4.37 -3.95
N ILE A 115 8.69 4.64 -2.66
CA ILE A 115 10.02 5.01 -2.13
C ILE A 115 11.02 3.87 -2.39
N ALA A 116 10.67 2.63 -2.01
CA ALA A 116 11.56 1.48 -2.20
C ALA A 116 11.95 1.30 -3.67
N LYS A 117 10.98 1.38 -4.59
CA LYS A 117 11.24 1.19 -6.03
C LYS A 117 12.03 2.33 -6.67
N LEU A 118 11.78 3.57 -6.31
CA LEU A 118 12.56 4.69 -6.82
C LEU A 118 14.00 4.70 -6.26
N LEU A 119 14.19 4.33 -4.99
CA LEU A 119 15.54 4.18 -4.43
C LEU A 119 16.30 2.99 -5.05
N GLU A 120 15.62 1.86 -5.30
CA GLU A 120 16.19 0.72 -6.03
C GLU A 120 16.68 1.15 -7.42
N LYS A 121 15.85 1.90 -8.17
CA LYS A 121 16.23 2.46 -9.46
C LYS A 121 17.41 3.43 -9.34
N GLN A 122 17.38 4.31 -8.34
CA GLN A 122 18.46 5.31 -8.11
C GLN A 122 19.83 4.67 -7.86
N ALA A 123 19.88 3.48 -7.28
CA ALA A 123 21.12 2.74 -7.05
C ALA A 123 21.82 2.33 -8.35
N GLY A 124 21.08 2.16 -9.45
CA GLY A 124 21.63 1.77 -10.76
C GLY A 124 21.58 2.86 -11.83
N THR A 125 20.69 3.82 -11.71
CA THR A 125 20.46 4.87 -12.72
C THR A 125 19.97 6.15 -12.06
N ALA A 126 20.47 7.30 -12.48
CA ALA A 126 20.00 8.59 -11.98
C ALA A 126 18.49 8.76 -12.25
N LEU A 127 17.76 9.24 -11.25
CA LEU A 127 16.35 9.57 -11.39
C LEU A 127 16.17 10.80 -12.29
N THR A 128 15.10 10.82 -13.06
CA THR A 128 14.66 12.03 -13.77
C THR A 128 14.17 13.10 -12.78
N ALA A 129 13.96 14.31 -13.24
CA ALA A 129 13.38 15.38 -12.43
C ALA A 129 11.96 15.01 -11.93
N VAL A 130 11.16 14.33 -12.77
CA VAL A 130 9.82 13.86 -12.43
C VAL A 130 9.89 12.78 -11.35
N GLU A 131 10.75 11.78 -11.52
CA GLU A 131 10.95 10.71 -10.54
C GLU A 131 11.48 11.23 -9.19
N THR A 132 12.40 12.20 -9.23
CA THR A 132 12.92 12.85 -8.01
C THR A 132 11.81 13.59 -7.27
N ARG A 133 10.95 14.31 -8.00
CA ARG A 133 9.76 14.95 -7.43
C ARG A 133 8.81 13.90 -6.84
N SER A 134 8.52 12.84 -7.59
CA SER A 134 7.64 11.74 -7.14
C SER A 134 8.16 11.08 -5.87
N LEU A 135 9.47 10.89 -5.74
CA LEU A 135 10.09 10.39 -4.51
C LEU A 135 9.84 11.35 -3.33
N GLY A 136 10.00 12.65 -3.53
CA GLY A 136 9.71 13.67 -2.52
C GLY A 136 8.25 13.67 -2.09
N GLU A 137 7.32 13.57 -3.04
CA GLU A 137 5.88 13.49 -2.77
C GLU A 137 5.53 12.18 -2.02
N ALA A 138 6.16 11.06 -2.35
CA ALA A 138 5.96 9.81 -1.63
C ALA A 138 6.42 9.91 -0.16
N TYR A 139 7.55 10.54 0.12
CA TYR A 139 7.99 10.82 1.49
C TYR A 139 7.01 11.73 2.23
N PHE A 140 6.52 12.77 1.56
CA PHE A 140 5.51 13.66 2.14
C PHE A 140 4.23 12.90 2.50
N MET A 141 3.68 12.12 1.57
CA MET A 141 2.43 11.36 1.79
C MET A 141 2.58 10.31 2.88
N ARG A 142 3.75 9.68 2.97
CA ARG A 142 4.08 8.78 4.06
C ARG A 142 4.09 9.49 5.41
N ALA A 143 4.78 10.62 5.51
CA ALA A 143 4.82 11.42 6.73
C ALA A 143 3.44 11.96 7.13
N PHE A 144 2.66 12.44 6.16
CA PHE A 144 1.30 12.92 6.35
C PHE A 144 0.39 11.82 6.94
N SER A 145 0.43 10.62 6.35
CA SER A 145 -0.37 9.50 6.84
C SER A 145 0.04 9.07 8.25
N HIS A 146 1.33 8.96 8.53
CA HIS A 146 1.81 8.62 9.86
C HIS A 146 1.47 9.69 10.91
N PHE A 147 1.54 10.97 10.53
CA PHE A 147 1.10 12.05 11.40
C PHE A 147 -0.37 11.87 11.83
N TYR A 148 -1.26 11.61 10.86
CA TYR A 148 -2.67 11.39 11.18
C TYR A 148 -2.92 10.13 12.00
N ILE A 149 -2.23 9.03 11.69
CA ILE A 149 -2.33 7.80 12.47
C ILE A 149 -1.83 8.06 13.91
N ALA A 150 -0.70 8.70 14.09
CA ALA A 150 -0.14 9.00 15.40
C ALA A 150 -1.02 9.96 16.20
N TYR A 151 -1.49 11.02 15.57
CA TYR A 151 -2.36 12.02 16.18
C TYR A 151 -3.71 11.44 16.66
N ARG A 152 -4.27 10.49 15.92
CA ARG A 152 -5.61 9.96 16.20
C ARG A 152 -5.61 8.71 17.06
N TYR A 153 -4.60 7.86 16.92
CA TYR A 153 -4.56 6.52 17.55
C TYR A 153 -3.40 6.33 18.52
N GLY A 154 -2.44 7.23 18.52
CA GLY A 154 -1.33 7.23 19.46
C GLY A 154 -1.75 7.78 20.82
N THR A 155 -1.03 7.39 21.85
CA THR A 155 -1.16 7.93 23.20
C THR A 155 0.18 8.46 23.70
N ASP A 156 0.17 9.16 24.81
CA ASP A 156 1.39 9.61 25.53
C ASP A 156 2.27 8.46 26.01
N LYS A 157 1.71 7.24 26.10
CA LYS A 157 2.41 6.04 26.59
C LYS A 157 2.70 5.02 25.50
N GLN A 158 1.96 5.06 24.41
CA GLN A 158 2.07 4.08 23.33
C GLN A 158 1.98 4.76 21.97
N GLY A 159 3.04 4.62 21.19
CA GLY A 159 3.05 5.04 19.81
C GLY A 159 2.21 4.14 18.91
N VAL A 160 2.17 4.47 17.65
CA VAL A 160 1.50 3.66 16.60
C VAL A 160 2.52 2.78 15.88
N PRO A 161 2.09 1.65 15.28
CA PRO A 161 2.97 0.83 14.46
C PRO A 161 3.60 1.64 13.32
N PHE A 162 4.88 1.46 13.11
CA PHE A 162 5.64 2.14 12.08
C PHE A 162 6.32 1.12 11.18
N THR A 163 5.85 1.00 9.93
CA THR A 163 6.47 0.14 8.93
C THR A 163 7.46 0.96 8.11
N ARG A 164 8.70 0.53 8.10
CA ARG A 164 9.76 1.17 7.33
C ARG A 164 9.66 0.76 5.86
N TYR A 165 10.07 1.64 4.95
CA TYR A 165 10.09 1.29 3.53
C TYR A 165 11.16 0.24 3.19
N GLU A 166 12.23 0.15 3.98
CA GLU A 166 13.27 -0.88 3.85
C GLU A 166 12.77 -2.29 4.20
N ASP A 167 11.74 -2.38 5.03
CA ASP A 167 11.12 -3.64 5.43
C ASP A 167 9.97 -4.03 4.48
N TYR A 168 9.73 -3.23 3.43
CA TYR A 168 8.67 -3.51 2.46
C TYR A 168 9.15 -4.53 1.42
N PRO A 169 8.43 -5.66 1.23
CA PRO A 169 8.81 -6.74 0.34
C PRO A 169 8.75 -6.37 -1.15
#